data_2c75acdbb905cd42b6d2c80b82dbc2cc
#
_entry.id   2c75acdbb905cd42b6d2c80b82dbc2cc
#
_cell.length_a   1.000
_cell.length_b   1.000
_cell.length_c   1.000
_cell.angle_alpha   90.00
_cell.angle_beta   90.00
_cell.angle_gamma   90.00
#
_symmetry.space_group_name_H-M   'P 1'
#
loop_
_entity.id
_entity.type
_entity.pdbx_description
1 polymer ?
#
loop_
_entity_poly.entity_id
_entity_poly.type
_entity_poly.pdbx_seq_one_letter_code
_entity_poly.pdbx_strand_id
1 'polypeptide(L)'
;ETLKRFLGGIPLAAELYWLVRQKDNPIHSRFSLKALHEALPEMVEDVKHVRPTAQVERKKVFIFATLHYWIEQTTITALGLAADNHDVTLGYYPYFDWFTDSTKFDLRRQSIYAQKVLDATSDVIKTVSFVNYRAPYTVLPRALQEAVK
;
A
#
# COMPACT_ATOMS: atom_id res chain seq x y z
N GLU A 1 9.48 -0.80 23.56
CA GLU A 1 10.06 -1.40 22.35
C GLU A 1 10.01 -2.95 22.36
N THR A 2 10.49 -3.61 23.41
CA THR A 2 10.54 -5.08 23.52
C THR A 2 9.15 -5.72 23.36
N LEU A 3 8.12 -5.17 24.00
CA LEU A 3 6.74 -5.65 23.89
C LEU A 3 6.22 -5.56 22.45
N LYS A 4 6.47 -4.46 21.74
CA LYS A 4 6.05 -4.29 20.34
C LYS A 4 6.76 -5.27 19.40
N ARG A 5 8.05 -5.54 19.64
CA ARG A 5 8.80 -6.56 18.88
C ARG A 5 8.20 -7.95 19.07
N PHE A 6 7.86 -8.31 20.31
CA PHE A 6 7.20 -9.58 20.63
C PHE A 6 5.82 -9.66 19.97
N LEU A 7 4.97 -8.67 20.15
CA LEU A 7 3.62 -8.61 19.54
C LEU A 7 3.66 -8.61 18.00
N GLY A 8 4.72 -8.07 17.40
CA GLY A 8 4.91 -8.09 15.94
C GLY A 8 5.07 -9.50 15.36
N GLY A 9 5.51 -10.47 16.18
CA GLY A 9 5.59 -11.89 15.83
C GLY A 9 4.28 -12.67 15.98
N ILE A 10 3.32 -12.14 16.75
CA ILE A 10 2.05 -12.84 17.02
C ILE A 10 1.08 -12.56 15.89
N PRO A 11 0.50 -13.60 15.25
CA PRO A 11 -0.56 -13.42 14.26
C PRO A 11 -1.74 -12.64 14.85
N LEU A 12 -2.34 -11.77 14.05
CA LEU A 12 -3.52 -10.97 14.38
C LEU A 12 -3.39 -9.97 15.55
N ALA A 13 -2.26 -9.94 16.29
CA ALA A 13 -2.11 -9.05 17.44
C ALA A 13 -2.17 -7.55 17.05
N ALA A 14 -1.54 -7.20 15.92
CA ALA A 14 -1.56 -5.83 15.40
C ALA A 14 -2.96 -5.43 14.92
N GLU A 15 -3.66 -6.34 14.25
CA GLU A 15 -5.00 -6.18 13.72
C GLU A 15 -6.03 -5.98 14.83
N LEU A 16 -6.01 -6.83 15.86
CA LEU A 16 -6.88 -6.69 17.03
C LEU A 16 -6.61 -5.40 17.80
N TYR A 17 -5.34 -5.05 18.00
CA TYR A 17 -5.00 -3.79 18.66
C TYR A 17 -5.50 -2.58 17.85
N TRP A 18 -5.35 -2.62 16.52
CA TRP A 18 -5.84 -1.55 15.65
C TRP A 18 -7.36 -1.39 15.75
N LEU A 19 -8.11 -2.48 15.69
CA LEU A 19 -9.58 -2.46 15.81
C LEU A 19 -10.06 -1.89 17.15
N VAL A 20 -9.41 -2.25 18.27
CA VAL A 20 -9.86 -1.90 19.62
C VAL A 20 -9.39 -0.51 20.04
N ARG A 21 -8.15 -0.15 19.71
CA ARG A 21 -7.47 1.02 20.28
C ARG A 21 -7.16 2.12 19.30
N GLN A 22 -6.79 1.78 18.08
CA GLN A 22 -6.33 2.76 17.10
C GLN A 22 -7.45 3.19 16.15
N LYS A 23 -8.33 2.26 15.75
CA LYS A 23 -9.41 2.48 14.77
C LYS A 23 -8.85 3.08 13.45
N ASP A 24 -9.36 4.25 13.05
CA ASP A 24 -9.06 4.86 11.75
C ASP A 24 -7.87 5.84 11.79
N ASN A 25 -7.14 5.89 12.88
CA ASN A 25 -6.04 6.83 13.02
C ASN A 25 -4.70 6.20 12.61
N PRO A 26 -3.79 6.97 11.98
CA PRO A 26 -2.42 6.54 11.74
C PRO A 26 -1.66 6.38 13.07
N ILE A 27 -0.62 5.54 13.08
CA ILE A 27 0.25 5.37 14.25
C ILE A 27 1.04 6.65 14.55
N HIS A 28 1.56 7.25 13.49
CA HIS A 28 2.35 8.47 13.55
C HIS A 28 1.58 9.61 12.91
N SER A 29 1.54 10.76 13.57
CA SER A 29 0.85 11.95 13.06
C SER A 29 1.38 12.43 11.70
N ARG A 30 2.66 12.13 11.39
CA ARG A 30 3.28 12.45 10.11
C ARG A 30 2.95 11.46 9.00
N PHE A 31 2.46 10.26 9.34
CA PHE A 31 1.92 9.32 8.35
C PHE A 31 0.41 9.49 8.31
N SER A 32 -0.06 10.43 7.53
CA SER A 32 -1.49 10.68 7.36
C SER A 32 -1.84 10.65 5.87
N LEU A 33 -2.82 9.84 5.53
CA LEU A 33 -3.43 9.80 4.19
C LEU A 33 -4.81 10.47 4.21
N LYS A 34 -5.03 11.41 5.13
CA LYS A 34 -6.35 12.04 5.33
C LYS A 34 -6.81 12.80 4.09
N ALA A 35 -5.93 13.59 3.49
CA ALA A 35 -6.27 14.35 2.28
C ALA A 35 -6.63 13.40 1.11
N LEU A 36 -5.85 12.33 0.95
CA LEU A 36 -6.15 11.29 -0.03
C LEU A 36 -7.51 10.64 0.25
N HIS A 37 -7.76 10.23 1.50
CA HIS A 37 -9.02 9.60 1.90
C HIS A 37 -10.24 10.45 1.58
N GLU A 38 -10.15 11.76 1.79
CA GLU A 38 -11.23 12.71 1.52
C GLU A 38 -11.45 12.91 0.00
N ALA A 39 -10.40 12.86 -0.80
CA ALA A 39 -10.48 13.09 -2.25
C ALA A 39 -10.81 11.81 -3.06
N LEU A 40 -10.46 10.62 -2.56
CA LEU A 40 -10.57 9.36 -3.33
C LEU A 40 -11.96 9.06 -3.88
N PRO A 41 -13.08 9.26 -3.15
CA PRO A 41 -14.41 8.94 -3.68
C PRO A 41 -14.73 9.69 -4.97
N GLU A 42 -14.45 11.00 -5.02
CA GLU A 42 -14.66 11.83 -6.20
C GLU A 42 -13.73 11.41 -7.35
N MET A 43 -12.43 11.23 -7.05
CA MET A 43 -11.45 10.79 -8.05
C MET A 43 -11.77 9.44 -8.68
N VAL A 44 -12.28 8.49 -7.90
CA VAL A 44 -12.67 7.15 -8.41
C VAL A 44 -13.88 7.27 -9.34
N GLU A 45 -14.86 8.08 -9.00
CA GLU A 45 -16.02 8.33 -9.87
C GLU A 45 -15.58 9.00 -11.17
N ASP A 46 -14.69 9.99 -11.13
CA ASP A 46 -14.14 10.62 -12.32
C ASP A 46 -13.44 9.60 -13.24
N VAL A 47 -12.62 8.70 -12.66
CA VAL A 47 -11.97 7.63 -13.42
C VAL A 47 -12.99 6.72 -14.11
N LYS A 48 -14.06 6.34 -13.42
CA LYS A 48 -15.13 5.52 -14.00
C LYS A 48 -15.84 6.20 -15.17
N HIS A 49 -16.04 7.52 -15.08
CA HIS A 49 -16.70 8.29 -16.13
C HIS A 49 -15.81 8.53 -17.37
N VAL A 50 -14.52 8.76 -17.16
CA VAL A 50 -13.56 9.08 -18.24
C VAL A 50 -13.05 7.82 -18.95
N ARG A 51 -13.10 6.66 -18.29
CA ARG A 51 -12.53 5.41 -18.82
C ARG A 51 -13.09 5.08 -20.20
N PRO A 52 -12.23 4.98 -21.26
CA PRO A 52 -12.68 4.75 -22.61
C PRO A 52 -13.43 3.42 -22.74
N THR A 53 -14.56 3.43 -23.44
CA THR A 53 -15.31 2.21 -23.79
C THR A 53 -14.67 1.49 -25.00
N ALA A 54 -13.77 2.17 -25.73
CA ALA A 54 -13.07 1.63 -26.90
C ALA A 54 -11.96 0.65 -26.49
N GLN A 55 -11.68 -0.33 -27.36
CA GLN A 55 -10.56 -1.28 -27.20
C GLN A 55 -9.23 -0.55 -27.39
N VAL A 56 -8.76 0.14 -26.35
CA VAL A 56 -7.38 0.60 -26.24
C VAL A 56 -6.55 -0.56 -25.69
N GLU A 57 -5.33 -0.72 -26.18
CA GLU A 57 -4.39 -1.75 -25.72
C GLU A 57 -4.19 -1.63 -24.20
N ARG A 58 -4.67 -2.62 -23.45
CA ARG A 58 -4.55 -2.68 -22.01
C ARG A 58 -3.16 -3.16 -21.59
N LYS A 59 -2.41 -2.31 -20.92
CA LYS A 59 -1.12 -2.69 -20.32
C LYS A 59 -1.30 -3.00 -18.83
N LYS A 60 -0.52 -3.96 -18.35
CA LYS A 60 -0.39 -4.22 -16.90
C LYS A 60 0.71 -3.34 -16.35
N VAL A 61 0.37 -2.50 -15.41
CA VAL A 61 1.30 -1.55 -14.78
C VAL A 61 1.41 -1.87 -13.30
N PHE A 62 2.63 -2.03 -12.82
CA PHE A 62 2.92 -2.15 -11.39
C PHE A 62 3.65 -0.91 -10.91
N ILE A 63 3.11 -0.27 -9.87
CA ILE A 63 3.70 0.89 -9.21
C ILE A 63 4.02 0.50 -7.78
N PHE A 64 5.19 0.89 -7.27
CA PHE A 64 5.57 0.64 -5.88
C PHE A 64 5.81 1.95 -5.14
N ALA A 65 5.22 2.05 -3.95
CA ALA A 65 5.34 3.21 -3.08
C ALA A 65 5.76 2.86 -1.66
N THR A 66 6.57 3.72 -1.10
CA THR A 66 6.89 3.73 0.34
C THR A 66 6.62 5.13 0.85
N LEU A 67 6.48 5.35 2.15
CA LEU A 67 6.15 6.64 2.76
C LEU A 67 4.78 7.21 2.31
N HIS A 68 4.13 7.96 3.18
CA HIS A 68 2.77 8.44 2.96
C HIS A 68 2.63 9.31 1.70
N TYR A 69 3.50 10.30 1.52
CA TYR A 69 3.43 11.20 0.36
C TYR A 69 3.69 10.50 -0.98
N TRP A 70 4.49 9.43 -1.00
CA TRP A 70 4.66 8.63 -2.21
C TRP A 70 3.43 7.75 -2.45
N ILE A 71 2.81 7.22 -1.38
CA ILE A 71 1.55 6.46 -1.51
C ILE A 71 0.47 7.39 -2.08
N GLU A 72 0.37 8.64 -1.61
CA GLU A 72 -0.57 9.62 -2.16
C GLU A 72 -0.32 9.90 -3.64
N GLN A 73 0.91 10.28 -4.01
CA GLN A 73 1.27 10.60 -5.39
C GLN A 73 1.10 9.41 -6.33
N THR A 74 1.54 8.22 -5.91
CA THR A 74 1.42 7.03 -6.76
C THR A 74 -0.02 6.54 -6.87
N THR A 75 -0.87 6.78 -5.88
CA THR A 75 -2.30 6.49 -5.99
C THR A 75 -2.95 7.37 -7.05
N ILE A 76 -2.65 8.67 -7.06
CA ILE A 76 -3.14 9.60 -8.09
C ILE A 76 -2.65 9.17 -9.48
N THR A 77 -1.37 8.83 -9.60
CA THR A 77 -0.80 8.31 -10.86
C THR A 77 -1.48 7.01 -11.30
N ALA A 78 -1.72 6.09 -10.37
CA ALA A 78 -2.40 4.84 -10.63
C ALA A 78 -3.84 5.05 -11.13
N LEU A 79 -4.57 5.99 -10.56
CA LEU A 79 -5.91 6.37 -11.00
C LEU A 79 -5.89 6.98 -12.41
N GLY A 80 -4.92 7.84 -12.73
CA GLY A 80 -4.74 8.38 -14.07
C GLY A 80 -4.48 7.29 -15.12
N LEU A 81 -3.60 6.33 -14.81
CA LEU A 81 -3.35 5.18 -15.69
C LEU A 81 -4.58 4.26 -15.83
N ALA A 82 -5.37 4.12 -14.76
CA ALA A 82 -6.62 3.37 -14.83
C ALA A 82 -7.67 4.09 -15.68
N ALA A 83 -7.71 5.43 -15.65
CA ALA A 83 -8.53 6.24 -16.56
C ALA A 83 -8.14 6.01 -18.02
N ASP A 84 -6.85 5.83 -18.32
CA ASP A 84 -6.35 5.46 -19.65
C ASP A 84 -6.55 3.95 -19.98
N ASN A 85 -7.42 3.27 -19.23
CA ASN A 85 -7.78 1.86 -19.42
C ASN A 85 -6.65 0.83 -19.17
N HIS A 86 -5.64 1.16 -18.37
CA HIS A 86 -4.60 0.20 -17.97
C HIS A 86 -5.02 -0.62 -16.74
N ASP A 87 -4.48 -1.85 -16.63
CA ASP A 87 -4.61 -2.69 -15.43
C ASP A 87 -3.51 -2.33 -14.43
N VAL A 88 -3.86 -1.53 -13.43
CA VAL A 88 -2.87 -1.01 -12.48
C VAL A 88 -2.88 -1.78 -11.18
N THR A 89 -1.68 -2.13 -10.71
CA THR A 89 -1.46 -2.67 -9.36
C THR A 89 -0.53 -1.73 -8.60
N LEU A 90 -1.03 -1.17 -7.50
CA LEU A 90 -0.25 -0.37 -6.57
C LEU A 90 0.24 -1.25 -5.41
N GLY A 91 1.53 -1.54 -5.40
CA GLY A 91 2.21 -2.14 -4.25
C GLY A 91 2.70 -1.06 -3.28
N TYR A 92 2.55 -1.28 -1.97
CA TYR A 92 3.01 -0.28 -1.03
C TYR A 92 3.63 -0.88 0.23
N TYR A 93 4.54 -0.11 0.84
CA TYR A 93 5.15 -0.39 2.12
C TYR A 93 5.03 0.87 3.00
N PRO A 94 4.20 0.87 4.03
CA PRO A 94 3.80 2.08 4.75
C PRO A 94 4.82 2.49 5.80
N TYR A 95 6.00 2.91 5.38
CA TYR A 95 6.98 3.51 6.28
C TYR A 95 6.54 4.91 6.72
N PHE A 96 6.79 5.18 7.98
CA PHE A 96 6.66 6.53 8.51
C PHE A 96 7.83 7.41 8.06
N ASP A 97 9.05 6.90 8.21
CA ASP A 97 10.29 7.61 7.98
C ASP A 97 11.40 6.60 7.66
N TRP A 98 12.37 7.00 6.82
CA TRP A 98 13.53 6.20 6.49
C TRP A 98 14.54 6.06 7.63
N PHE A 99 14.54 7.03 8.55
CA PHE A 99 15.53 7.15 9.62
C PHE A 99 15.04 6.57 10.95
N THR A 100 13.76 6.25 11.06
CA THR A 100 13.18 5.73 12.31
C THR A 100 12.94 4.24 12.20
N ASP A 101 13.51 3.47 13.13
CA ASP A 101 13.24 2.03 13.24
C ASP A 101 11.74 1.80 13.49
N SER A 102 11.11 1.14 12.54
CA SER A 102 9.71 0.75 12.66
C SER A 102 9.62 -0.72 13.08
N THR A 103 8.89 -1.00 14.15
CA THR A 103 8.65 -2.39 14.54
C THR A 103 7.70 -3.07 13.55
N LYS A 104 7.81 -4.38 13.38
CA LYS A 104 6.87 -5.16 12.56
C LYS A 104 5.41 -4.97 13.01
N PHE A 105 5.19 -4.79 14.30
CA PHE A 105 3.89 -4.50 14.88
C PHE A 105 3.34 -3.16 14.38
N ASP A 106 4.16 -2.12 14.42
CA ASP A 106 3.77 -0.78 13.95
C ASP A 106 3.53 -0.76 12.43
N LEU A 107 4.38 -1.42 11.64
CA LEU A 107 4.20 -1.54 10.19
C LEU A 107 2.90 -2.25 9.81
N ARG A 108 2.55 -3.34 10.51
CA ARG A 108 1.28 -4.04 10.28
C ARG A 108 0.08 -3.14 10.58
N ARG A 109 0.09 -2.42 11.70
CA ARG A 109 -0.98 -1.46 12.05
C ARG A 109 -1.09 -0.34 11.02
N GLN A 110 0.05 0.20 10.59
CA GLN A 110 0.10 1.27 9.59
C GLN A 110 -0.37 0.76 8.21
N SER A 111 -0.09 -0.50 7.89
CA SER A 111 -0.60 -1.15 6.68
C SER A 111 -2.13 -1.26 6.67
N ILE A 112 -2.73 -1.60 7.80
CA ILE A 112 -4.19 -1.68 7.94
C ILE A 112 -4.83 -0.30 7.72
N TYR A 113 -4.25 0.74 8.31
CA TYR A 113 -4.70 2.11 8.08
C TYR A 113 -4.62 2.52 6.60
N ALA A 114 -3.47 2.28 5.96
CA ALA A 114 -3.28 2.59 4.55
C ALA A 114 -4.23 1.78 3.66
N GLN A 115 -4.39 0.49 3.93
CA GLN A 115 -5.32 -0.37 3.18
C GLN A 115 -6.75 0.16 3.27
N LYS A 116 -7.21 0.55 4.46
CA LYS A 116 -8.56 1.08 4.65
C LYS A 116 -8.81 2.35 3.84
N VAL A 117 -7.82 3.24 3.73
CA VAL A 117 -7.91 4.42 2.87
C VAL A 117 -7.96 4.02 1.39
N LEU A 118 -7.09 3.10 0.98
CA LEU A 118 -6.96 2.67 -0.41
C LEU A 118 -8.11 1.75 -0.88
N ASP A 119 -8.87 1.16 0.03
CA ASP A 119 -10.03 0.31 -0.31
C ASP A 119 -11.07 1.06 -1.18
N ALA A 120 -11.14 2.39 -1.05
CA ALA A 120 -11.99 3.21 -1.92
C ALA A 120 -11.63 3.10 -3.42
N THR A 121 -10.41 2.66 -3.76
CA THR A 121 -9.95 2.51 -5.15
C THR A 121 -10.16 1.10 -5.73
N SER A 122 -10.71 0.17 -4.95
CA SER A 122 -10.77 -1.27 -5.27
C SER A 122 -11.49 -1.60 -6.58
N ASP A 123 -12.42 -0.75 -7.02
CA ASP A 123 -13.16 -0.91 -8.28
C ASP A 123 -12.31 -0.59 -9.53
N VAL A 124 -11.22 0.16 -9.39
CA VAL A 124 -10.47 0.71 -10.53
C VAL A 124 -9.01 0.29 -10.55
N ILE A 125 -8.37 0.10 -9.39
CA ILE A 125 -7.00 -0.39 -9.27
C ILE A 125 -6.90 -1.50 -8.22
N LYS A 126 -5.84 -2.33 -8.33
CA LYS A 126 -5.49 -3.31 -7.29
C LYS A 126 -4.48 -2.71 -6.33
N THR A 127 -4.65 -2.95 -5.04
CA THR A 127 -3.70 -2.52 -4.01
C THR A 127 -3.12 -3.72 -3.26
N VAL A 128 -1.81 -3.71 -2.99
CA VAL A 128 -1.11 -4.81 -2.31
C VAL A 128 -0.15 -4.24 -1.27
N SER A 129 -0.38 -4.60 0.00
CA SER A 129 0.59 -4.31 1.06
C SER A 129 1.74 -5.32 1.07
N PHE A 130 2.97 -4.83 1.06
CA PHE A 130 4.17 -5.65 1.14
C PHE A 130 4.60 -6.00 2.57
N VAL A 131 3.92 -5.48 3.59
CA VAL A 131 4.23 -5.78 5.01
C VAL A 131 4.10 -7.26 5.33
N ASN A 132 3.10 -7.94 4.76
CA ASN A 132 2.85 -9.35 4.97
C ASN A 132 3.18 -10.21 3.73
N TYR A 133 3.70 -9.59 2.68
CA TYR A 133 4.05 -10.30 1.47
C TYR A 133 5.23 -11.22 1.74
N ARG A 134 5.00 -12.50 1.61
CA ARG A 134 6.05 -13.52 1.54
C ARG A 134 6.15 -13.94 0.08
N ALA A 135 7.17 -13.43 -0.60
CA ALA A 135 7.50 -13.99 -1.91
C ALA A 135 7.67 -15.50 -1.74
N PRO A 136 7.07 -16.34 -2.60
CA PRO A 136 7.49 -17.72 -2.68
C PRO A 136 9.00 -17.67 -2.93
N TYR A 137 9.79 -18.30 -2.07
CA TYR A 137 11.23 -18.35 -2.21
C TYR A 137 11.55 -19.10 -3.51
N THR A 138 11.62 -18.38 -4.58
CA THR A 138 12.38 -18.83 -5.74
C THR A 138 13.83 -18.62 -5.34
N VAL A 139 14.55 -19.72 -5.10
CA VAL A 139 16.00 -19.69 -4.93
C VAL A 139 16.55 -18.87 -6.09
N LEU A 140 17.16 -17.71 -5.76
CA LEU A 140 17.81 -16.88 -6.77
C LEU A 140 18.70 -17.78 -7.63
N PRO A 141 18.60 -17.74 -8.95
CA PRO A 141 19.49 -18.52 -9.80
C PRO A 141 20.93 -18.31 -9.36
N ARG A 142 21.73 -19.39 -9.32
CA ARG A 142 23.12 -19.36 -8.82
C ARG A 142 23.93 -18.19 -9.38
N ALA A 143 23.70 -17.84 -10.66
CA ALA A 143 24.32 -16.71 -11.33
C ALA A 143 24.04 -15.34 -10.66
N LEU A 144 22.86 -15.14 -10.06
CA LEU A 144 22.54 -13.92 -9.32
C LEU A 144 23.12 -13.93 -7.90
N GLN A 145 23.29 -15.11 -7.29
CA GLN A 145 23.95 -15.23 -6.00
C GLN A 145 25.47 -14.94 -6.07
N GLU A 146 26.09 -15.19 -7.20
CA GLU A 146 27.51 -14.92 -7.44
C GLU A 146 27.76 -13.46 -7.82
N ALA A 147 26.79 -12.77 -8.41
CA ALA A 147 26.91 -11.34 -8.77
C ALA A 147 26.73 -10.37 -7.59
N VAL A 148 26.25 -10.86 -6.42
CA VAL A 148 26.00 -10.05 -5.22
C VAL A 148 27.14 -10.23 -4.18
N LYS A 149 28.12 -11.07 -4.42
CA LYS A 149 29.35 -11.20 -3.63
C LYS A 149 30.44 -10.26 -4.15
#